data_a5cc4abf877eab3f66861f77a472c13c
#
_entry.id   a5cc4abf877eab3f66861f77a472c13c
#
_cell.length_a   1.000
_cell.length_b   1.000
_cell.length_c   1.000
_cell.angle_alpha   90.00
_cell.angle_beta   90.00
_cell.angle_gamma   90.00
#
_symmetry.space_group_name_H-M   'P 1'
#
loop_
_entity.id
_entity.type
_entity.pdbx_description
1 polymer ?
#
loop_
_entity_poly.entity_id
_entity_poly.type
_entity_poly.pdbx_seq_one_letter_code
_entity_poly.pdbx_strand_id
1 'polypeptide(L)'
;RLRADLDAVSPEALVGGSTAVALDVLNATERDLRVIVPAILVVIFLVLALLLRSLGAPLLRGVANVVSFATTIGVAALVFNHVLDFPNSDPATPLYGFVFLVALGIDYSIFLMTRVREETMQRGTRPGILLGLAVTGGVITSAGIVLAATFSSLAVLPLIFLVQIGFIVAFG
;
A
#
# COMPACT_ATOMS: atom_id res chain seq x y z
N ARG A 1 -0.30 -6.61 31.45
CA ARG A 1 -0.43 -7.09 32.85
C ARG A 1 0.08 -6.00 33.81
N LEU A 2 1.34 -5.60 33.80
CA LEU A 2 1.92 -4.61 34.74
C LEU A 2 1.13 -3.27 34.77
N ARG A 3 0.66 -2.75 33.62
CA ARG A 3 -0.18 -1.55 33.57
C ARG A 3 -1.52 -1.77 34.26
N ALA A 4 -2.20 -2.88 34.01
CA ALA A 4 -3.47 -3.20 34.65
C ALA A 4 -3.34 -3.39 36.17
N ASP A 5 -2.21 -3.96 36.60
CA ASP A 5 -1.93 -4.13 38.04
C ASP A 5 -1.60 -2.77 38.71
N LEU A 6 -0.93 -1.87 38.02
CA LEU A 6 -0.62 -0.54 38.53
C LEU A 6 -1.82 0.41 38.51
N ASP A 7 -2.69 0.33 37.51
CA ASP A 7 -3.92 1.12 37.44
C ASP A 7 -4.84 0.86 38.64
N ALA A 8 -4.78 -0.37 39.20
CA ALA A 8 -5.54 -0.72 40.40
C ALA A 8 -4.96 -0.11 41.70
N VAL A 9 -3.66 0.23 41.71
CA VAL A 9 -2.96 0.72 42.91
C VAL A 9 -2.70 2.23 42.82
N SER A 10 -2.33 2.73 41.65
CA SER A 10 -2.03 4.12 41.38
C SER A 10 -2.41 4.51 39.95
N PRO A 11 -3.58 5.12 39.71
CA PRO A 11 -4.05 5.49 38.37
C PRO A 11 -3.15 6.50 37.64
N GLU A 12 -2.29 7.21 38.36
CA GLU A 12 -1.34 8.18 37.78
C GLU A 12 0.03 7.57 37.45
N ALA A 13 0.25 6.27 37.74
CA ALA A 13 1.53 5.64 37.52
C ALA A 13 1.75 5.35 36.02
N LEU A 14 2.82 5.87 35.45
CA LEU A 14 3.21 5.64 34.06
C LEU A 14 4.24 4.53 33.96
N VAL A 15 3.96 3.53 33.14
CA VAL A 15 4.91 2.44 32.82
C VAL A 15 5.72 2.83 31.59
N GLY A 16 7.02 3.05 31.77
CA GLY A 16 7.98 3.36 30.71
C GLY A 16 8.91 2.17 30.41
N GLY A 17 9.84 2.38 29.48
CA GLY A 17 10.85 1.42 29.06
C GLY A 17 10.63 0.91 27.65
N SER A 18 11.65 0.25 27.08
CA SER A 18 11.64 -0.18 25.66
C SER A 18 10.47 -1.10 25.30
N THR A 19 10.13 -2.03 26.18
CA THR A 19 9.00 -2.95 25.97
C THR A 19 7.65 -2.22 26.02
N ALA A 20 7.49 -1.22 26.89
CA ALA A 20 6.26 -0.44 26.95
C ALA A 20 6.08 0.42 25.71
N VAL A 21 7.16 1.06 25.26
CA VAL A 21 7.17 1.83 24.00
C VAL A 21 6.86 0.92 22.80
N ALA A 22 7.46 -0.26 22.71
CA ALA A 22 7.19 -1.20 21.64
C ALA A 22 5.71 -1.64 21.60
N LEU A 23 5.10 -1.88 22.76
CA LEU A 23 3.69 -2.22 22.87
C LEU A 23 2.79 -1.05 22.43
N ASP A 24 3.15 0.18 22.81
CA ASP A 24 2.40 1.37 22.42
C ASP A 24 2.47 1.62 20.91
N VAL A 25 3.65 1.41 20.30
CA VAL A 25 3.81 1.47 18.84
C VAL A 25 2.96 0.42 18.15
N LEU A 26 2.94 -0.82 18.64
CA LEU A 26 2.10 -1.88 18.09
C LEU A 26 0.61 -1.51 18.14
N ASN A 27 0.13 -1.06 19.29
CA ASN A 27 -1.27 -0.66 19.47
C ASN A 27 -1.64 0.55 18.60
N ALA A 28 -0.74 1.53 18.48
CA ALA A 28 -0.92 2.67 17.61
C ALA A 28 -1.02 2.24 16.15
N THR A 29 -0.11 1.38 15.69
CA THR A 29 -0.10 0.88 14.31
C THR A 29 -1.36 0.07 13.97
N GLU A 30 -1.84 -0.78 14.88
CA GLU A 30 -3.10 -1.49 14.68
C GLU A 30 -4.29 -0.54 14.57
N ARG A 31 -4.34 0.49 15.40
CA ARG A 31 -5.37 1.52 15.34
C ARG A 31 -5.30 2.28 14.02
N ASP A 32 -4.10 2.69 13.61
CA ASP A 32 -3.86 3.44 12.40
C ASP A 32 -4.25 2.62 11.16
N LEU A 33 -3.92 1.35 11.11
CA LEU A 33 -4.37 0.45 10.03
C LEU A 33 -5.90 0.40 9.93
N ARG A 34 -6.60 0.29 11.07
CA ARG A 34 -8.07 0.22 11.09
C ARG A 34 -8.76 1.50 10.67
N VAL A 35 -8.11 2.65 10.82
CA VAL A 35 -8.68 3.97 10.50
C VAL A 35 -8.17 4.47 9.15
N ILE A 36 -6.86 4.43 8.93
CA ILE A 36 -6.23 5.02 7.75
C ILE A 36 -6.55 4.22 6.49
N VAL A 37 -6.48 2.88 6.56
CA VAL A 37 -6.73 2.04 5.38
C VAL A 37 -8.16 2.24 4.82
N PRO A 38 -9.24 2.14 5.63
CA PRO A 38 -10.58 2.43 5.12
C PRO A 38 -10.75 3.87 4.67
N ALA A 39 -10.17 4.84 5.39
CA ALA A 39 -10.27 6.25 5.02
C ALA A 39 -9.63 6.51 3.64
N ILE A 40 -8.44 5.99 3.40
CA ILE A 40 -7.77 6.08 2.09
C ILE A 40 -8.62 5.42 1.01
N LEU A 41 -9.14 4.21 1.23
CA LEU A 41 -9.98 3.51 0.24
C LEU A 41 -11.24 4.29 -0.10
N VAL A 42 -11.88 4.93 0.89
CA VAL A 42 -13.07 5.78 0.67
C VAL A 42 -12.71 7.02 -0.15
N VAL A 43 -11.64 7.73 0.21
CA VAL A 43 -11.19 8.92 -0.53
C VAL A 43 -10.89 8.57 -1.98
N ILE A 44 -10.16 7.49 -2.21
CA ILE A 44 -9.81 7.00 -3.54
C ILE A 44 -11.06 6.64 -4.34
N PHE A 45 -11.97 5.90 -3.72
CA PHE A 45 -13.23 5.54 -4.36
C PHE A 45 -14.00 6.80 -4.81
N LEU A 46 -14.09 7.82 -3.94
CA LEU A 46 -14.76 9.07 -4.26
C LEU A 46 -14.07 9.82 -5.39
N VAL A 47 -12.75 9.94 -5.35
CA VAL A 47 -11.97 10.61 -6.42
C VAL A 47 -12.15 9.91 -7.75
N LEU A 48 -12.01 8.58 -7.78
CA LEU A 48 -12.19 7.81 -9.01
C LEU A 48 -13.63 7.82 -9.51
N ALA A 49 -14.63 7.76 -8.62
CA ALA A 49 -16.04 7.84 -8.99
C ALA A 49 -16.38 9.20 -9.63
N LEU A 50 -15.83 10.28 -9.08
CA LEU A 50 -16.00 11.63 -9.62
C LEU A 50 -15.31 11.76 -11.00
N LEU A 51 -14.07 11.26 -11.11
CA LEU A 51 -13.28 11.35 -12.34
C LEU A 51 -13.89 10.52 -13.48
N LEU A 52 -14.28 9.28 -13.18
CA LEU A 52 -14.80 8.35 -14.20
C LEU A 52 -16.30 8.50 -14.43
N ARG A 53 -16.99 9.27 -13.60
CA ARG A 53 -18.47 9.41 -13.60
C ARG A 53 -19.18 8.05 -13.64
N SER A 54 -18.64 7.08 -12.93
CA SER A 54 -19.13 5.71 -12.86
C SER A 54 -18.84 5.16 -11.46
N LEU A 55 -19.70 4.32 -10.93
CA LEU A 55 -19.50 3.68 -9.61
C LEU A 55 -18.91 2.27 -9.73
N GLY A 56 -19.15 1.58 -10.83
CA GLY A 56 -18.72 0.20 -11.02
C GLY A 56 -17.21 0.06 -11.22
N ALA A 57 -16.61 0.91 -12.07
CA ALA A 57 -15.18 0.85 -12.37
C ALA A 57 -14.30 1.16 -11.13
N PRO A 58 -14.59 2.19 -10.33
CA PRO A 58 -13.86 2.44 -9.08
C PRO A 58 -13.98 1.33 -8.05
N LEU A 59 -15.16 0.71 -7.94
CA LEU A 59 -15.37 -0.40 -7.00
C LEU A 59 -14.52 -1.62 -7.36
N LEU A 60 -14.55 -2.03 -8.64
CA LEU A 60 -13.74 -3.14 -9.13
C LEU A 60 -12.23 -2.87 -8.94
N ARG A 61 -11.81 -1.63 -9.18
CA ARG A 61 -10.42 -1.21 -9.00
C ARG A 61 -10.02 -1.22 -7.52
N GLY A 62 -10.88 -0.75 -6.62
CA GLY A 62 -10.66 -0.80 -5.18
C GLY A 62 -10.46 -2.24 -4.69
N VAL A 63 -11.32 -3.16 -5.11
CA VAL A 63 -11.18 -4.59 -4.79
C VAL A 63 -9.86 -5.15 -5.35
N ALA A 64 -9.50 -4.84 -6.59
CA ALA A 64 -8.24 -5.28 -7.19
C ALA A 64 -7.03 -4.78 -6.40
N ASN A 65 -7.02 -3.52 -5.95
CA ASN A 65 -5.96 -2.95 -5.13
C ASN A 65 -5.82 -3.66 -3.78
N VAL A 66 -6.94 -3.95 -3.11
CA VAL A 66 -6.94 -4.69 -1.83
C VAL A 66 -6.39 -6.11 -2.02
N VAL A 67 -6.81 -6.81 -3.07
CA VAL A 67 -6.31 -8.17 -3.38
C VAL A 67 -4.82 -8.13 -3.71
N SER A 68 -4.37 -7.18 -4.53
CA SER A 68 -2.95 -6.99 -4.86
C SER A 68 -2.12 -6.75 -3.60
N PHE A 69 -2.55 -5.83 -2.74
CA PHE A 69 -1.89 -5.55 -1.49
C PHE A 69 -1.82 -6.79 -0.57
N ALA A 70 -2.93 -7.50 -0.39
CA ALA A 70 -2.97 -8.71 0.43
C ALA A 70 -2.01 -9.79 -0.12
N THR A 71 -1.95 -9.94 -1.45
CA THR A 71 -1.01 -10.86 -2.11
C THR A 71 0.43 -10.44 -1.87
N THR A 72 0.73 -9.16 -2.03
CA THR A 72 2.08 -8.61 -1.83
C THR A 72 2.55 -8.82 -0.39
N ILE A 73 1.70 -8.53 0.61
CA ILE A 73 2.03 -8.77 2.02
C ILE A 73 2.20 -10.26 2.31
N GLY A 74 1.37 -11.12 1.72
CA GLY A 74 1.50 -12.58 1.86
C GLY A 74 2.84 -13.09 1.31
N VAL A 75 3.23 -12.66 0.12
CA VAL A 75 4.53 -13.01 -0.48
C VAL A 75 5.68 -12.41 0.33
N ALA A 76 5.56 -11.16 0.75
CA ALA A 76 6.57 -10.50 1.59
C ALA A 76 6.80 -11.28 2.90
N ALA A 77 5.72 -11.70 3.57
CA ALA A 77 5.81 -12.50 4.79
C ALA A 77 6.53 -13.85 4.55
N LEU A 78 6.24 -14.52 3.44
CA LEU A 78 6.93 -15.76 3.07
C LEU A 78 8.44 -15.53 2.83
N VAL A 79 8.78 -14.48 2.09
CA VAL A 79 10.17 -14.14 1.77
C VAL A 79 10.94 -13.73 3.03
N PHE A 80 10.36 -12.89 3.87
CA PHE A 80 11.01 -12.40 5.08
C PHE A 80 11.25 -13.52 6.11
N ASN A 81 10.28 -14.45 6.24
CA ASN A 81 10.40 -15.52 7.24
C ASN A 81 11.20 -16.75 6.76
N HIS A 82 11.22 -17.03 5.45
CA HIS A 82 11.81 -18.29 4.96
C HIS A 82 13.05 -18.10 4.07
N VAL A 83 13.26 -16.90 3.53
CA VAL A 83 14.40 -16.61 2.63
C VAL A 83 15.42 -15.69 3.31
N LEU A 84 14.94 -14.67 4.00
CA LEU A 84 15.77 -13.64 4.62
C LEU A 84 15.97 -13.87 6.13
N ASP A 85 15.23 -14.81 6.74
CA ASP A 85 15.26 -15.14 8.16
C ASP A 85 15.25 -13.91 9.07
N PHE A 86 14.41 -12.93 8.75
CA PHE A 86 14.30 -11.73 9.57
C PHE A 86 13.70 -12.06 10.94
N PRO A 87 14.35 -11.64 12.05
CA PRO A 87 13.89 -11.97 13.39
C PRO A 87 12.53 -11.36 13.73
N ASN A 88 12.17 -10.25 13.12
CA ASN A 88 10.88 -9.55 13.29
C ASN A 88 10.53 -8.70 12.07
N SER A 89 9.23 -8.54 11.82
CA SER A 89 8.70 -7.53 10.89
C SER A 89 8.46 -6.23 11.65
N ASP A 90 8.84 -5.09 11.05
CA ASP A 90 8.51 -3.79 11.64
C ASP A 90 6.98 -3.58 11.60
N PRO A 91 6.36 -3.22 12.73
CA PRO A 91 4.91 -3.06 12.82
C PRO A 91 4.33 -2.03 11.84
N ALA A 92 5.10 -1.00 11.48
CA ALA A 92 4.67 0.06 10.58
C ALA A 92 4.75 -0.34 9.10
N THR A 93 5.51 -1.39 8.77
CA THR A 93 5.72 -1.85 7.38
C THR A 93 4.41 -2.08 6.59
N PRO A 94 3.38 -2.76 7.14
CA PRO A 94 2.14 -2.97 6.40
C PRO A 94 1.41 -1.67 6.05
N LEU A 95 1.40 -0.70 6.98
CA LEU A 95 0.74 0.60 6.75
C LEU A 95 1.44 1.40 5.65
N TYR A 96 2.76 1.55 5.74
CA TYR A 96 3.53 2.27 4.73
C TYR A 96 3.50 1.55 3.38
N GLY A 97 3.63 0.22 3.37
CA GLY A 97 3.49 -0.58 2.16
C GLY A 97 2.13 -0.38 1.49
N PHE A 98 1.04 -0.37 2.26
CA PHE A 98 -0.30 -0.08 1.76
C PHE A 98 -0.38 1.32 1.13
N VAL A 99 0.07 2.34 1.85
CA VAL A 99 0.03 3.73 1.36
C VAL A 99 0.80 3.89 0.06
N PHE A 100 2.01 3.34 -0.04
CA PHE A 100 2.82 3.39 -1.26
C PHE A 100 2.16 2.66 -2.43
N LEU A 101 1.76 1.41 -2.24
CA LEU A 101 1.18 0.61 -3.33
C LEU A 101 -0.13 1.21 -3.83
N VAL A 102 -0.95 1.70 -2.91
CA VAL A 102 -2.23 2.31 -3.26
C VAL A 102 -2.02 3.64 -3.98
N ALA A 103 -1.14 4.52 -3.48
CA ALA A 103 -0.84 5.79 -4.12
C ALA A 103 -0.33 5.59 -5.55
N LEU A 104 0.68 4.74 -5.72
CA LEU A 104 1.27 4.44 -7.03
C LEU A 104 0.26 3.77 -7.98
N GLY A 105 -0.49 2.78 -7.47
CA GLY A 105 -1.51 2.08 -8.26
C GLY A 105 -2.63 3.00 -8.75
N ILE A 106 -2.96 4.05 -7.99
CA ILE A 106 -3.98 5.02 -8.37
C ILE A 106 -3.46 5.97 -9.44
N ASP A 107 -2.28 6.52 -9.26
CA ASP A 107 -1.70 7.46 -10.22
C ASP A 107 -1.62 6.84 -11.62
N TYR A 108 -1.13 5.62 -11.73
CA TYR A 108 -1.10 4.90 -13.00
C TYR A 108 -2.50 4.55 -13.51
N SER A 109 -3.44 4.28 -12.61
CA SER A 109 -4.83 3.98 -12.99
C SER A 109 -5.54 5.22 -13.53
N ILE A 110 -5.36 6.38 -12.92
CA ILE A 110 -5.92 7.65 -13.39
C ILE A 110 -5.35 7.97 -14.77
N PHE A 111 -4.04 7.87 -14.94
CA PHE A 111 -3.37 8.12 -16.20
C PHE A 111 -3.90 7.23 -17.33
N LEU A 112 -3.98 5.91 -17.09
CA LEU A 112 -4.52 4.96 -18.06
C LEU A 112 -5.99 5.22 -18.39
N MET A 113 -6.84 5.41 -17.37
CA MET A 113 -8.27 5.58 -17.56
C MET A 113 -8.61 6.89 -18.25
N THR A 114 -7.87 7.96 -17.96
CA THR A 114 -8.03 9.24 -18.67
C THR A 114 -7.72 9.08 -20.15
N ARG A 115 -6.62 8.40 -20.47
CA ARG A 115 -6.24 8.16 -21.87
C ARG A 115 -7.24 7.26 -22.60
N VAL A 116 -7.64 6.16 -21.96
CA VAL A 116 -8.65 5.26 -22.51
C VAL A 116 -9.96 6.01 -22.79
N ARG A 117 -10.39 6.89 -21.88
CA ARG A 117 -11.60 7.69 -22.07
C ARG A 117 -11.48 8.64 -23.25
N GLU A 118 -10.37 9.37 -23.39
CA GLU A 118 -10.11 10.25 -24.52
C GLU A 118 -10.22 9.52 -25.87
N GLU A 119 -9.52 8.38 -26.00
CA GLU A 119 -9.52 7.59 -27.22
C GLU A 119 -10.90 6.94 -27.51
N THR A 120 -11.60 6.54 -26.46
CA THR A 120 -12.95 5.96 -26.58
C THR A 120 -13.95 6.96 -27.12
N MET A 121 -13.86 8.21 -26.70
CA MET A 121 -14.74 9.29 -27.22
C MET A 121 -14.52 9.58 -28.69
N GLN A 122 -13.30 9.38 -29.21
CA GLN A 122 -12.95 9.66 -30.61
C GLN A 122 -13.16 8.46 -31.54
N ARG A 123 -12.92 7.25 -31.06
CA ARG A 123 -12.81 6.04 -31.90
C ARG A 123 -13.79 4.93 -31.55
N GLY A 124 -14.63 5.14 -30.52
CA GLY A 124 -15.52 4.13 -29.99
C GLY A 124 -14.82 3.24 -28.94
N THR A 125 -15.61 2.42 -28.22
CA THR A 125 -15.18 1.76 -27.00
C THR A 125 -14.01 0.79 -27.20
N ARG A 126 -14.16 -0.17 -28.12
CA ARG A 126 -13.15 -1.23 -28.32
C ARG A 126 -11.84 -0.71 -28.91
N PRO A 127 -11.82 0.05 -30.00
CA PRO A 127 -10.58 0.62 -30.52
C PRO A 127 -9.91 1.60 -29.55
N GLY A 128 -10.71 2.41 -28.84
CA GLY A 128 -10.20 3.37 -27.87
C GLY A 128 -9.50 2.70 -26.69
N ILE A 129 -10.04 1.61 -26.16
CA ILE A 129 -9.39 0.84 -25.08
C ILE A 129 -8.06 0.28 -25.56
N LEU A 130 -8.03 -0.37 -26.74
CA LEU A 130 -6.82 -0.98 -27.27
C LEU A 130 -5.72 0.06 -27.53
N LEU A 131 -6.08 1.20 -28.09
CA LEU A 131 -5.12 2.26 -28.36
C LEU A 131 -4.65 2.94 -27.06
N GLY A 132 -5.56 3.20 -26.13
CA GLY A 132 -5.21 3.73 -24.82
C GLY A 132 -4.20 2.84 -24.09
N LEU A 133 -4.42 1.51 -24.09
CA LEU A 133 -3.48 0.54 -23.53
C LEU A 133 -2.14 0.51 -24.28
N ALA A 134 -2.17 0.55 -25.62
CA ALA A 134 -0.95 0.51 -26.43
C ALA A 134 -0.07 1.74 -26.19
N VAL A 135 -0.67 2.94 -26.09
CA VAL A 135 0.06 4.19 -25.92
C VAL A 135 0.60 4.32 -24.48
N THR A 136 -0.21 3.96 -23.48
CA THR A 136 0.18 4.16 -22.06
C THR A 136 0.93 2.98 -21.46
N GLY A 137 0.74 1.78 -21.99
CA GLY A 137 1.33 0.56 -21.42
C GLY A 137 2.86 0.59 -21.36
N GLY A 138 3.52 1.07 -22.40
CA GLY A 138 4.97 1.22 -22.41
C GLY A 138 5.48 2.19 -21.34
N VAL A 139 4.79 3.31 -21.16
CA VAL A 139 5.14 4.33 -20.16
C VAL A 139 4.97 3.77 -18.75
N ILE A 140 3.84 3.11 -18.47
CA ILE A 140 3.56 2.52 -17.16
C ILE A 140 4.58 1.42 -16.84
N THR A 141 4.88 0.55 -17.80
CA THR A 141 5.84 -0.54 -17.61
C THR A 141 7.26 -0.01 -17.35
N SER A 142 7.70 0.97 -18.13
CA SER A 142 9.04 1.56 -17.92
C SER A 142 9.15 2.28 -16.58
N ALA A 143 8.12 3.03 -16.18
CA ALA A 143 8.05 3.68 -14.87
C ALA A 143 8.06 2.64 -13.74
N GLY A 144 7.31 1.54 -13.87
CA GLY A 144 7.29 0.44 -12.90
C GLY A 144 8.67 -0.22 -12.73
N ILE A 145 9.39 -0.47 -13.83
CA ILE A 145 10.74 -1.03 -13.76
C ILE A 145 11.71 -0.08 -13.04
N VAL A 146 11.66 1.22 -13.35
CA VAL A 146 12.51 2.22 -12.70
C VAL A 146 12.19 2.30 -11.19
N LEU A 147 10.91 2.30 -10.85
CA LEU A 147 10.45 2.31 -9.47
C LEU A 147 10.92 1.07 -8.71
N ALA A 148 10.70 -0.12 -9.27
CA ALA A 148 11.14 -1.38 -8.69
C ALA A 148 12.66 -1.40 -8.46
N ALA A 149 13.45 -0.96 -9.44
CA ALA A 149 14.90 -0.85 -9.30
C ALA A 149 15.31 0.13 -8.19
N THR A 150 14.65 1.30 -8.13
CA THR A 150 14.92 2.30 -7.10
C THR A 150 14.61 1.79 -5.70
N PHE A 151 13.44 1.18 -5.50
CA PHE A 151 13.06 0.63 -4.19
C PHE A 151 13.89 -0.61 -3.81
N SER A 152 14.29 -1.43 -4.78
CA SER A 152 15.21 -2.55 -4.54
C SER A 152 16.57 -2.08 -4.03
N SER A 153 17.02 -0.88 -4.37
CA SER A 153 18.28 -0.33 -3.86
C SER A 153 18.26 -0.08 -2.35
N LEU A 154 17.08 0.04 -1.73
CA LEU A 154 16.95 0.15 -0.28
C LEU A 154 17.41 -1.11 0.46
N ALA A 155 17.47 -2.26 -0.22
CA ALA A 155 17.99 -3.50 0.33
C ALA A 155 19.49 -3.44 0.70
N VAL A 156 20.23 -2.47 0.19
CA VAL A 156 21.64 -2.23 0.53
C VAL A 156 21.79 -1.60 1.92
N LEU A 157 20.75 -0.94 2.42
CA LEU A 157 20.80 -0.25 3.71
C LEU A 157 20.60 -1.25 4.87
N PRO A 158 21.39 -1.16 5.95
CA PRO A 158 21.30 -2.06 7.10
C PRO A 158 20.13 -1.71 8.03
N LEU A 159 18.95 -1.46 7.47
CA LEU A 159 17.74 -1.10 8.19
C LEU A 159 16.59 -2.01 7.72
N ILE A 160 16.17 -2.92 8.59
CA ILE A 160 15.15 -3.94 8.28
C ILE A 160 13.87 -3.30 7.70
N PHE A 161 13.40 -2.22 8.30
CA PHE A 161 12.23 -1.48 7.81
C PHE A 161 12.37 -1.05 6.34
N LEU A 162 13.54 -0.49 5.96
CA LEU A 162 13.76 -0.02 4.57
C LEU A 162 13.84 -1.19 3.58
N VAL A 163 14.46 -2.30 3.97
CA VAL A 163 14.48 -3.52 3.16
C VAL A 163 13.06 -4.05 2.94
N GLN A 164 12.26 -4.09 4.00
CA GLN A 164 10.88 -4.55 3.93
C GLN A 164 10.01 -3.67 3.04
N ILE A 165 10.07 -2.35 3.22
CA ILE A 165 9.34 -1.39 2.36
C ILE A 165 9.84 -1.48 0.92
N GLY A 166 11.17 -1.53 0.72
CA GLY A 166 11.78 -1.68 -0.59
C GLY A 166 11.27 -2.90 -1.34
N PHE A 167 11.23 -4.05 -0.66
CA PHE A 167 10.68 -5.28 -1.24
C PHE A 167 9.19 -5.15 -1.58
N ILE A 168 8.37 -4.67 -0.64
CA ILE A 168 6.92 -4.55 -0.82
C ILE A 168 6.61 -3.63 -2.01
N VAL A 169 7.27 -2.48 -2.14
CA VAL A 169 7.01 -1.55 -3.24
C VAL A 169 7.60 -2.03 -4.56
N ALA A 170 8.74 -2.72 -4.55
CA ALA A 170 9.35 -3.23 -5.77
C ALA A 170 8.60 -4.44 -6.36
N PHE A 171 8.00 -5.27 -5.50
CA PHE A 171 7.27 -6.47 -5.91
C PHE A 171 5.79 -6.21 -6.18
N GLY A 172 5.13 -5.36 -5.38
CA GLY A 172 3.69 -5.10 -5.43
C GLY A 172 3.27 -4.10 -6.50
#